data_215737d148c63db04665693d0f66deef
#
_entry.id   215737d148c63db04665693d0f66deef
#
_cell.length_a   1.000
_cell.length_b   1.000
_cell.length_c   1.000
_cell.angle_alpha   90.00
_cell.angle_beta   90.00
_cell.angle_gamma   90.00
#
_symmetry.space_group_name_H-M   'P 1'
#
loop_
_entity.id
_entity.type
_entity.pdbx_description
1 polymer ?
#
loop_
_entity_poly.entity_id
_entity_poly.type
_entity_poly.pdbx_seq_one_letter_code
_entity_poly.pdbx_strand_id
1 'polypeptide(L)' 'MSIHQQWGLIVGSDKLVNIPTNITIKQLLYCNACDGISSFENDGIGYFLGVADVTPTNIIFRFKENPQTFRWFILSK' A
#
# COMPACT_ATOMS: atom_id res chain seq x y z
N MET A 1 -4.68 -23.85 0.71
CA MET A 1 -4.23 -22.53 1.19
C MET A 1 -4.80 -21.45 0.29
N SER A 2 -5.40 -20.43 0.88
CA SER A 2 -6.00 -19.34 0.11
C SER A 2 -5.02 -18.20 -0.06
N ILE A 3 -5.04 -17.59 -1.23
CA ILE A 3 -4.32 -16.35 -1.52
C ILE A 3 -5.34 -15.24 -1.64
N HIS A 4 -5.11 -14.15 -0.93
CA HIS A 4 -6.02 -13.02 -0.85
C HIS A 4 -5.44 -11.81 -1.57
N GLN A 5 -6.30 -11.10 -2.29
CA GLN A 5 -5.95 -9.86 -2.96
C GLN A 5 -6.75 -8.72 -2.32
N GLN A 6 -6.05 -7.65 -1.98
CA GLN A 6 -6.68 -6.45 -1.45
C GLN A 6 -6.10 -5.23 -2.14
N TRP A 7 -6.94 -4.22 -2.36
CA TRP A 7 -6.52 -2.98 -3.02
C TRP A 7 -7.39 -1.82 -2.54
N GLY A 8 -6.91 -0.62 -2.80
CA GLY A 8 -7.65 0.57 -2.43
C GLY A 8 -7.02 1.85 -2.93
N LEU A 9 -7.66 2.95 -2.60
CA LEU A 9 -7.22 4.31 -2.89
C LEU A 9 -7.13 5.08 -1.58
N ILE A 10 -6.01 5.75 -1.38
CA ILE A 10 -5.79 6.63 -0.23
C ILE A 10 -5.61 8.05 -0.73
N VAL A 11 -6.33 8.98 -0.11
CA VAL A 11 -6.27 10.40 -0.43
C VAL A 11 -5.73 11.16 0.77
N GLY A 12 -4.75 12.05 0.54
CA GLY A 12 -4.19 12.88 1.59
C GLY A 12 -3.34 12.11 2.58
N SER A 13 -2.19 11.61 2.15
CA SER A 13 -1.35 10.77 2.98
C SER A 13 0.02 11.38 3.25
N ASP A 14 0.71 10.82 4.23
CA ASP A 14 2.08 11.14 4.62
C ASP A 14 3.07 10.12 4.06
N LYS A 15 4.33 10.24 4.48
CA LYS A 15 5.39 9.30 4.06
C LYS A 15 5.20 7.91 4.64
N LEU A 16 4.60 7.81 5.81
CA LEU A 16 4.23 6.54 6.43
C LEU A 16 2.71 6.48 6.49
N VAL A 17 2.13 5.47 5.88
CA VAL A 17 0.69 5.33 5.79
C VAL A 17 0.27 3.99 6.36
N ASN A 18 -0.53 4.02 7.40
CA ASN A 18 -1.09 2.83 8.02
C ASN A 18 -2.40 2.48 7.32
N ILE A 19 -2.43 1.32 6.68
CA ILE A 19 -3.59 0.83 5.95
C ILE A 19 -4.19 -0.33 6.72
N PRO A 20 -5.40 -0.19 7.29
CA PRO A 20 -6.10 -1.32 7.88
C PRO A 20 -6.57 -2.27 6.79
N THR A 21 -6.40 -3.57 7.01
CA THR A 21 -6.79 -4.58 6.04
C THR A 21 -8.05 -5.30 6.51
N ASN A 22 -8.93 -5.63 5.56
CA ASN A 22 -10.18 -6.33 5.84
C ASN A 22 -9.97 -7.84 5.98
N ILE A 23 -8.90 -8.36 5.41
CA ILE A 23 -8.56 -9.78 5.46
C ILE A 23 -7.28 -9.91 6.26
N THR A 24 -7.29 -10.84 7.21
CA THR A 24 -6.12 -11.10 8.07
C THR A 24 -4.92 -11.52 7.23
N ILE A 25 -3.79 -10.85 7.45
CA ILE A 25 -2.53 -11.15 6.79
C ILE A 25 -1.75 -12.14 7.64
N LYS A 26 -1.53 -13.34 7.13
CA LYS A 26 -0.64 -14.32 7.75
C LYS A 26 0.76 -14.21 7.16
N GLN A 27 0.86 -13.96 5.88
CA GLN A 27 2.13 -13.75 5.19
C GLN A 27 1.91 -12.82 3.99
N LEU A 28 2.64 -11.73 3.95
CA LEU A 28 2.63 -10.84 2.79
C LEU A 28 3.47 -11.47 1.68
N LEU A 29 2.89 -11.62 0.49
CA LEU A 29 3.58 -12.20 -0.67
C LEU A 29 4.07 -11.14 -1.64
N TYR A 30 3.29 -10.07 -1.82
CA TYR A 30 3.61 -9.00 -2.75
C TYR A 30 2.81 -7.76 -2.38
N CYS A 31 3.40 -6.61 -2.62
CA CYS A 31 2.71 -5.33 -2.48
C CYS A 31 3.25 -4.34 -3.49
N ASN A 32 2.41 -3.37 -3.83
CA ASN A 32 2.80 -2.26 -4.66
C ASN A 32 1.91 -1.06 -4.37
N ALA A 33 2.40 0.12 -4.70
CA ALA A 33 1.62 1.34 -4.62
C ALA A 33 2.09 2.30 -5.70
N CYS A 34 1.13 3.00 -6.30
CA CYS A 34 1.39 4.01 -7.32
C CYS A 34 0.77 5.32 -6.87
N ASP A 35 1.54 6.40 -6.89
CA ASP A 35 0.99 7.71 -6.63
C ASP A 35 0.25 8.22 -7.87
N GLY A 36 -0.83 8.96 -7.63
CA GLY A 36 -1.70 9.46 -8.70
C GLY A 36 -3.09 8.87 -8.66
N ILE A 37 -4.04 9.61 -9.17
CA ILE A 37 -5.46 9.26 -9.16
C ILE A 37 -5.86 8.47 -10.41
N SER A 38 -5.34 8.85 -11.55
CA SER A 38 -5.87 8.45 -12.86
C SER A 38 -5.06 7.36 -13.55
N SER A 39 -3.92 6.97 -13.02
CA SER A 39 -3.09 5.95 -13.66
C SER A 39 -2.43 5.06 -12.62
N PHE A 40 -1.86 3.96 -13.10
CA PHE A 40 -1.06 3.07 -12.26
C PHE A 40 0.44 3.35 -12.38
N GLU A 41 0.80 4.46 -13.00
CA GLU A 41 2.17 4.92 -13.10
C GLU A 41 2.46 5.90 -11.97
N ASN A 42 3.69 5.90 -11.49
CA ASN A 42 4.13 6.87 -10.50
C ASN A 42 4.22 8.25 -11.12
N ASP A 43 3.67 9.24 -10.43
CA ASP A 43 3.76 10.64 -10.87
C ASP A 43 5.11 11.26 -10.53
N GLY A 44 5.97 10.54 -9.82
CA GLY A 44 7.28 11.01 -9.44
C GLY A 44 7.32 11.87 -8.20
N ILE A 45 6.17 12.12 -7.57
CA ILE A 45 6.10 12.97 -6.38
C ILE A 45 6.39 12.16 -5.12
N GLY A 46 5.74 11.02 -4.97
CA GLY A 46 5.94 10.17 -3.79
C GLY A 46 6.27 8.76 -4.22
N TYR A 47 7.54 8.42 -4.25
CA TYR A 47 7.95 7.08 -4.63
C TYR A 47 7.65 6.09 -3.52
N PHE A 48 7.02 4.97 -3.88
CA PHE A 48 6.81 3.88 -2.96
C PHE A 48 8.14 3.17 -2.69
N LEU A 49 8.55 3.17 -1.43
CA LEU A 49 9.82 2.56 -1.02
C LEU A 49 9.66 1.13 -0.50
N GLY A 50 8.45 0.74 -0.12
CA GLY A 50 8.19 -0.58 0.41
C GLY A 50 7.34 -0.55 1.66
N VAL A 51 7.33 -1.66 2.36
CA VAL A 51 6.55 -1.84 3.57
C VAL A 51 7.42 -1.60 4.79
N ALA A 52 7.00 -0.67 5.65
CA ALA A 52 7.69 -0.40 6.90
C ALA A 52 7.36 -1.44 7.97
N ASP A 53 6.12 -1.92 7.98
CA ASP A 53 5.69 -2.93 8.94
C ASP A 53 4.43 -3.65 8.44
N VAL A 54 4.27 -4.90 8.87
CA VAL A 54 3.08 -5.71 8.59
C VAL A 54 2.62 -6.36 9.88
N THR A 55 1.34 -6.18 10.20
CA THR A 55 0.68 -6.92 11.28
C THR A 55 -0.46 -7.72 10.68
N PRO A 56 -1.09 -8.63 11.45
CA PRO A 56 -2.23 -9.38 10.91
C PRO A 56 -3.40 -8.50 10.42
N THR A 57 -3.51 -7.27 10.92
CA THR A 57 -4.66 -6.41 10.63
C THR A 57 -4.29 -5.11 9.90
N ASN A 58 -3.01 -4.83 9.74
CA ASN A 58 -2.54 -3.57 9.18
C ASN A 58 -1.28 -3.76 8.38
N ILE A 59 -1.08 -2.85 7.41
CA ILE A 59 0.17 -2.76 6.68
C ILE A 59 0.57 -1.29 6.64
N ILE A 60 1.85 -1.01 6.88
CA ILE A 60 2.38 0.35 6.85
C ILE A 60 3.25 0.51 5.63
N PHE A 61 2.82 1.36 4.70
CA PHE A 61 3.58 1.69 3.50
C PHE A 61 4.49 2.88 3.77
N ARG A 62 5.66 2.84 3.15
CA ARG A 62 6.64 3.92 3.23
C ARG A 62 6.87 4.52 1.86
N PHE A 63 6.82 5.85 1.79
CA PHE A 63 7.11 6.63 0.58
C PHE A 63 8.30 7.55 0.83
N LYS A 64 9.00 7.90 -0.23
CA LYS A 64 10.12 8.84 -0.16
C LYS A 64 9.64 10.24 0.19
N GLU A 65 8.51 10.65 -0.37
CA GLU A 65 7.86 11.93 -0.10
C GLU A 65 6.36 11.69 0.04
N ASN A 66 5.63 12.70 0.49
CA ASN A 66 4.19 12.60 0.65
C ASN A 66 3.53 12.34 -0.70
N PRO A 67 2.91 11.18 -0.92
CA PRO A 67 2.32 10.86 -2.22
C PRO A 67 1.01 11.60 -2.49
N GLN A 68 0.40 12.22 -1.49
CA GLN A 68 -0.90 12.87 -1.51
C GLN A 68 -2.05 11.89 -1.80
N THR A 69 -2.03 11.25 -2.96
CA THR A 69 -3.02 10.26 -3.36
C THR A 69 -2.29 9.11 -4.00
N PHE A 70 -2.66 7.87 -3.60
CA PHE A 70 -2.06 6.69 -4.20
C PHE A 70 -3.03 5.52 -4.21
N ARG A 71 -2.82 4.60 -5.13
CA ARG A 71 -3.48 3.31 -5.17
C ARG A 71 -2.53 2.26 -4.65
N TRP A 72 -3.08 1.30 -3.92
CA TRP A 72 -2.28 0.23 -3.34
C TRP A 72 -2.88 -1.12 -3.66
N PHE A 73 -2.01 -2.12 -3.66
CA PHE A 73 -2.37 -3.51 -3.90
C PHE A 73 -1.50 -4.41 -3.04
N ILE A 74 -2.12 -5.39 -2.41
CA ILE A 74 -1.37 -6.42 -1.67
C ILE A 74 -1.88 -7.80 -2.04
N LEU A 75 -0.94 -8.76 -1.98
CA LEU A 75 -1.18 -10.18 -2.17
C LEU A 75 -0.66 -10.88 -0.93
N SER A 76 -1.51 -11.69 -0.28
CA SER A 76 -1.15 -12.32 0.99
C SER A 76 -1.77 -13.70 1.15
N LYS A 77 -1.22 -14.43 2.09
CA LYS A 77 -1.85 -15.63 2.62
C LYS A 77 -2.59 -15.32 3.90
#